data_8f59d1048b570c4629fabae0274aceb9
#
_entry.id   8f59d1048b570c4629fabae0274aceb9
#
_cell.length_a   1.000
_cell.length_b   1.000
_cell.length_c   1.000
_cell.angle_alpha   90.00
_cell.angle_beta   90.00
_cell.angle_gamma   90.00
#
_symmetry.space_group_name_H-M   'P 1'
#
loop_
_entity.id
_entity.type
_entity.pdbx_description
1 polymer ?
#
loop_
_entity_poly.entity_id
_entity_poly.type
_entity_poly.pdbx_seq_one_letter_code
_entity_poly.pdbx_strand_id
1 'polypeptide(L)'
;MPEQHLHIVSFDIPFPANYGGVIDVFYKAEALAKKGIQIHLHCFEYNREHSKELENLFFSVQYYKRNISKKQLFKSIPYIVSSRFSEALVLNLLKDDYPILLEGLHTSGLLDEPRLNGRKRIVRTHNIEHEYYQNLARVENDLFKKYYFYNESAKLKRYEKILSKSDMLLSISKNDEKYFSQHYNHVKFVPAFHPFKKVDSLIGKGDYVLYHGNLSVPENSNAAKFLVNNVFNDLDIPLKVAGLNPPAQLRNLFNNGKDIELIPNPDDKALNELIKHAHINISVTAQRTGLKLKLLNTLYNGRFCLVNDKMLSGSKLDDLCIVANDQWKMKQKIKSLFNEEFTKNKIDDRKEKLGVVYNNGNNVDQLIELVC
;
A
#
# COMPACT_ATOMS: atom_id res chain seq x y z
N MET A 1 -10.05 30.06 14.94
CA MET A 1 -8.78 29.41 15.30
C MET A 1 -7.76 29.84 14.26
N PRO A 2 -6.48 30.02 14.58
CA PRO A 2 -5.47 30.29 13.56
C PRO A 2 -5.48 29.15 12.52
N GLU A 3 -5.21 29.48 11.28
CA GLU A 3 -5.10 28.48 10.22
C GLU A 3 -3.96 27.50 10.57
N GLN A 4 -4.25 26.21 10.56
CA GLN A 4 -3.26 25.17 10.81
C GLN A 4 -2.61 24.74 9.51
N HIS A 5 -1.30 24.74 9.47
CA HIS A 5 -0.50 24.35 8.32
C HIS A 5 0.29 23.08 8.61
N LEU A 6 0.51 22.26 7.57
CA LEU A 6 1.29 21.03 7.65
C LEU A 6 2.08 20.80 6.36
N HIS A 7 3.39 20.58 6.47
CA HIS A 7 4.19 20.06 5.39
C HIS A 7 4.05 18.55 5.28
N ILE A 8 3.77 18.04 4.08
CA ILE A 8 3.81 16.60 3.78
C ILE A 8 4.91 16.38 2.75
N VAL A 9 5.93 15.59 3.09
CA VAL A 9 7.02 15.25 2.18
C VAL A 9 6.78 13.84 1.63
N SER A 10 6.29 13.78 0.40
CA SER A 10 5.96 12.55 -0.31
C SER A 10 7.15 11.97 -1.06
N PHE A 11 7.32 10.67 -1.00
CA PHE A 11 8.37 9.95 -1.71
C PHE A 11 8.16 9.84 -3.23
N ASP A 12 6.95 10.15 -3.71
CA ASP A 12 6.56 10.18 -5.13
C ASP A 12 5.41 11.17 -5.30
N ILE A 13 5.05 11.53 -6.53
CA ILE A 13 3.85 12.32 -6.82
C ILE A 13 2.61 11.44 -6.52
N PRO A 14 1.72 11.82 -5.58
CA PRO A 14 0.68 10.92 -5.10
C PRO A 14 -0.55 10.82 -6.02
N PHE A 15 -0.59 11.54 -7.13
CA PHE A 15 -1.68 11.47 -8.10
C PHE A 15 -1.18 11.06 -9.51
N PRO A 16 -1.94 10.21 -10.26
CA PRO A 16 -3.15 9.47 -9.83
C PRO A 16 -2.84 8.45 -8.71
N ALA A 17 -3.75 8.30 -7.73
CA ALA A 17 -3.57 7.44 -6.56
C ALA A 17 -3.83 5.95 -6.92
N ASN A 18 -2.88 5.30 -7.60
CA ASN A 18 -3.05 4.01 -8.26
C ASN A 18 -2.16 2.87 -7.71
N TYR A 19 -1.36 3.09 -6.66
CA TYR A 19 -0.66 2.03 -5.93
C TYR A 19 -0.57 2.36 -4.42
N GLY A 20 -0.34 1.33 -3.60
CA GLY A 20 -0.54 1.37 -2.15
C GLY A 20 0.03 2.59 -1.42
N GLY A 21 1.31 2.90 -1.65
CA GLY A 21 1.97 4.02 -0.97
C GLY A 21 1.35 5.37 -1.31
N VAL A 22 1.14 5.67 -2.61
CA VAL A 22 0.57 6.95 -3.03
C VAL A 22 -0.92 7.08 -2.72
N ILE A 23 -1.66 5.96 -2.60
CA ILE A 23 -3.06 5.97 -2.17
C ILE A 23 -3.17 6.52 -0.74
N ASP A 24 -2.37 6.00 0.20
CA ASP A 24 -2.38 6.50 1.59
C ASP A 24 -2.00 7.97 1.65
N VAL A 25 -0.95 8.40 0.93
CA VAL A 25 -0.51 9.80 0.92
C VAL A 25 -1.61 10.72 0.40
N PHE A 26 -2.19 10.39 -0.77
CA PHE A 26 -3.20 11.24 -1.42
C PHE A 26 -4.46 11.39 -0.56
N TYR A 27 -5.09 10.26 -0.18
CA TYR A 27 -6.36 10.31 0.57
C TYR A 27 -6.19 10.84 1.99
N LYS A 28 -5.02 10.69 2.59
CA LYS A 28 -4.67 11.33 3.86
C LYS A 28 -4.56 12.85 3.72
N ALA A 29 -3.80 13.33 2.75
CA ALA A 29 -3.64 14.76 2.49
C ALA A 29 -4.99 15.40 2.10
N GLU A 30 -5.80 14.73 1.27
CA GLU A 30 -7.15 15.16 0.91
C GLU A 30 -8.07 15.25 2.14
N ALA A 31 -8.02 14.25 3.03
CA ALA A 31 -8.82 14.24 4.24
C ALA A 31 -8.44 15.37 5.21
N LEU A 32 -7.14 15.64 5.36
CA LEU A 32 -6.62 16.76 6.15
C LEU A 32 -7.06 18.11 5.56
N ALA A 33 -6.92 18.30 4.25
CA ALA A 33 -7.35 19.52 3.57
C ALA A 33 -8.86 19.77 3.72
N LYS A 34 -9.71 18.72 3.63
CA LYS A 34 -11.17 18.80 3.89
C LYS A 34 -11.52 19.19 5.32
N LYS A 35 -10.63 18.97 6.27
CA LYS A 35 -10.76 19.42 7.68
C LYS A 35 -10.21 20.84 7.91
N GLY A 36 -9.76 21.51 6.85
CA GLY A 36 -9.29 22.91 6.90
C GLY A 36 -7.79 23.06 7.17
N ILE A 37 -7.03 21.96 7.20
CA ILE A 37 -5.56 22.03 7.31
C ILE A 37 -4.96 22.48 5.99
N GLN A 38 -4.14 23.53 6.03
CA GLN A 38 -3.42 24.05 4.87
C GLN A 38 -2.21 23.16 4.54
N ILE A 39 -2.33 22.32 3.52
CA ILE A 39 -1.30 21.34 3.17
C ILE A 39 -0.27 21.96 2.22
N HIS A 40 1.00 21.94 2.64
CA HIS A 40 2.16 22.20 1.81
C HIS A 40 2.73 20.86 1.33
N LEU A 41 2.40 20.44 0.12
CA LEU A 41 2.80 19.13 -0.41
C LEU A 41 4.13 19.25 -1.16
N HIS A 42 5.11 18.44 -0.74
CA HIS A 42 6.42 18.31 -1.35
C HIS A 42 6.56 16.94 -1.99
N CYS A 43 6.72 16.87 -3.32
CA CYS A 43 6.74 15.61 -4.06
C CYS A 43 8.11 15.35 -4.70
N PHE A 44 8.68 14.17 -4.49
CA PHE A 44 9.81 13.72 -5.31
C PHE A 44 9.31 13.16 -6.63
N GLU A 45 9.93 13.59 -7.75
CA GLU A 45 9.57 13.16 -9.10
C GLU A 45 10.22 11.80 -9.43
N TYR A 46 9.41 10.81 -9.82
CA TYR A 46 9.89 9.55 -10.35
C TYR A 46 8.89 8.90 -11.30
N ASN A 47 9.09 9.08 -12.61
CA ASN A 47 8.24 8.51 -13.67
C ASN A 47 6.74 8.88 -13.59
N ARG A 48 6.41 10.00 -12.94
CA ARG A 48 5.05 10.53 -12.83
C ARG A 48 5.08 12.01 -13.19
N GLU A 49 4.01 12.47 -13.83
CA GLU A 49 3.87 13.86 -14.25
C GLU A 49 3.35 14.75 -13.12
N HIS A 50 3.60 16.05 -13.22
CA HIS A 50 2.98 17.04 -12.35
C HIS A 50 1.46 17.01 -12.52
N SER A 51 0.73 17.32 -11.46
CA SER A 51 -0.72 17.16 -11.43
C SER A 51 -1.40 18.47 -11.03
N LYS A 52 -2.19 19.00 -11.95
CA LYS A 52 -3.05 20.16 -11.67
C LYS A 52 -4.09 19.87 -10.60
N GLU A 53 -4.52 18.61 -10.47
CA GLU A 53 -5.45 18.18 -9.41
C GLU A 53 -4.84 18.39 -8.03
N LEU A 54 -3.54 18.09 -7.85
CA LEU A 54 -2.84 18.35 -6.58
C LEU A 54 -2.71 19.86 -6.34
N GLU A 55 -2.35 20.63 -7.36
CA GLU A 55 -2.17 22.08 -7.27
C GLU A 55 -3.49 22.81 -6.94
N ASN A 56 -4.63 22.28 -7.41
CA ASN A 56 -5.96 22.81 -7.08
C ASN A 56 -6.47 22.38 -5.70
N LEU A 57 -6.00 21.25 -5.18
CA LEU A 57 -6.50 20.65 -3.95
C LEU A 57 -5.75 21.13 -2.70
N PHE A 58 -4.46 21.43 -2.83
CA PHE A 58 -3.60 21.75 -1.69
C PHE A 58 -3.16 23.23 -1.71
N PHE A 59 -2.82 23.75 -0.54
CA PHE A 59 -2.39 25.14 -0.38
C PHE A 59 -1.15 25.48 -1.23
N SER A 60 -0.18 24.56 -1.27
CA SER A 60 0.97 24.64 -2.18
C SER A 60 1.49 23.26 -2.55
N VAL A 61 2.01 23.12 -3.77
CA VAL A 61 2.65 21.87 -4.25
C VAL A 61 4.01 22.22 -4.84
N GLN A 62 5.03 21.51 -4.39
CA GLN A 62 6.40 21.66 -4.86
C GLN A 62 6.95 20.32 -5.34
N TYR A 63 7.65 20.32 -6.46
CA TYR A 63 8.21 19.12 -7.07
C TYR A 63 9.74 19.15 -7.04
N TYR A 64 10.35 18.01 -6.71
CA TYR A 64 11.81 17.88 -6.57
C TYR A 64 12.31 16.69 -7.36
N LYS A 65 13.32 16.89 -8.20
CA LYS A 65 13.92 15.81 -8.96
C LYS A 65 14.61 14.79 -8.07
N ARG A 66 14.28 13.53 -8.26
CA ARG A 66 14.95 12.43 -7.60
C ARG A 66 16.33 12.20 -8.23
N ASN A 67 17.35 12.02 -7.42
CA ASN A 67 18.69 11.67 -7.90
C ASN A 67 18.80 10.17 -8.19
N ILE A 68 18.59 9.78 -9.46
CA ILE A 68 18.63 8.39 -9.92
C ILE A 68 20.01 7.93 -10.37
N SER A 69 21.09 8.68 -10.12
CA SER A 69 22.45 8.33 -10.49
C SER A 69 22.84 6.97 -9.89
N LYS A 70 23.49 6.11 -10.69
CA LYS A 70 24.01 4.81 -10.23
C LYS A 70 24.99 4.95 -9.06
N LYS A 71 25.65 6.10 -8.90
CA LYS A 71 26.53 6.40 -7.75
C LYS A 71 25.81 6.29 -6.40
N GLN A 72 24.48 6.53 -6.37
CA GLN A 72 23.68 6.39 -5.15
C GLN A 72 23.62 4.94 -4.64
N LEU A 73 23.75 3.94 -5.51
CA LEU A 73 23.75 2.52 -5.16
C LEU A 73 24.95 2.13 -4.29
N PHE A 74 26.05 2.84 -4.41
CA PHE A 74 27.32 2.56 -3.70
C PHE A 74 27.42 3.28 -2.35
N LYS A 75 26.46 4.15 -2.00
CA LYS A 75 26.43 4.82 -0.72
C LYS A 75 26.09 3.84 0.41
N SER A 76 26.54 4.15 1.63
CA SER A 76 26.13 3.44 2.86
C SER A 76 24.66 3.67 3.22
N ILE A 77 24.11 4.83 2.83
CA ILE A 77 22.70 5.18 2.96
C ILE A 77 21.89 4.41 1.90
N PRO A 78 20.71 3.85 2.27
CA PRO A 78 19.86 3.15 1.32
C PRO A 78 19.50 3.99 0.10
N TYR A 79 19.42 3.35 -1.07
CA TYR A 79 19.11 4.04 -2.33
C TYR A 79 17.77 4.80 -2.28
N ILE A 80 16.75 4.23 -1.64
CA ILE A 80 15.43 4.87 -1.51
C ILE A 80 15.50 6.18 -0.73
N VAL A 81 16.46 6.34 0.17
CA VAL A 81 16.69 7.58 0.94
C VAL A 81 17.65 8.50 0.19
N SER A 82 18.85 8.00 -0.16
CA SER A 82 19.91 8.81 -0.76
C SER A 82 19.51 9.47 -2.09
N SER A 83 18.55 8.86 -2.79
CA SER A 83 18.00 9.43 -4.03
C SER A 83 16.98 10.55 -3.81
N ARG A 84 16.55 10.79 -2.57
CA ARG A 84 15.50 11.76 -2.18
C ARG A 84 16.04 12.83 -1.22
N PHE A 85 17.19 13.36 -1.52
CA PHE A 85 17.73 14.53 -0.85
C PHE A 85 17.72 15.73 -1.82
N SER A 86 17.21 16.86 -1.37
CA SER A 86 17.11 18.09 -2.18
C SER A 86 17.35 19.31 -1.29
N GLU A 87 18.36 20.11 -1.62
CA GLU A 87 18.60 21.38 -0.95
C GLU A 87 17.44 22.37 -1.12
N ALA A 88 16.82 22.38 -2.31
CA ALA A 88 15.64 23.20 -2.56
C ALA A 88 14.45 22.84 -1.64
N LEU A 89 14.28 21.55 -1.31
CA LEU A 89 13.29 21.11 -0.34
C LEU A 89 13.60 21.69 1.06
N VAL A 90 14.84 21.59 1.50
CA VAL A 90 15.25 22.13 2.81
C VAL A 90 15.03 23.63 2.88
N LEU A 91 15.42 24.38 1.84
CA LEU A 91 15.20 25.83 1.75
C LEU A 91 13.72 26.20 1.75
N ASN A 92 12.85 25.38 1.13
CA ASN A 92 11.41 25.62 1.16
C ASN A 92 10.82 25.35 2.56
N LEU A 93 11.29 24.30 3.25
CA LEU A 93 10.87 24.02 4.63
C LEU A 93 11.33 25.09 5.62
N LEU A 94 12.46 25.77 5.38
CA LEU A 94 13.00 26.82 6.27
C LEU A 94 12.27 28.16 6.14
N LYS A 95 11.26 28.30 5.28
CA LYS A 95 10.47 29.55 5.14
C LYS A 95 9.49 29.78 6.29
N ASP A 96 9.24 28.77 7.08
CA ASP A 96 8.31 28.77 8.21
C ASP A 96 8.74 27.74 9.26
N ASP A 97 7.91 27.51 10.29
CA ASP A 97 8.15 26.56 11.38
C ASP A 97 7.05 25.48 11.52
N TYR A 98 6.21 25.32 10.51
CA TYR A 98 5.10 24.36 10.54
C TYR A 98 5.57 22.91 10.70
N PRO A 99 4.77 22.02 11.33
CA PRO A 99 5.09 20.60 11.46
C PRO A 99 5.37 19.92 10.10
N ILE A 100 6.20 18.87 10.12
CA ILE A 100 6.60 18.14 8.92
C ILE A 100 6.22 16.67 9.07
N LEU A 101 5.37 16.16 8.18
CA LEU A 101 5.03 14.76 8.04
C LEU A 101 5.85 14.13 6.90
N LEU A 102 6.75 13.23 7.24
CA LEU A 102 7.64 12.52 6.33
C LEU A 102 7.03 11.18 5.93
N GLU A 103 6.82 10.96 4.64
CA GLU A 103 6.20 9.75 4.10
C GLU A 103 7.23 8.65 3.85
N GLY A 104 7.16 7.62 4.66
CA GLY A 104 8.04 6.46 4.65
C GLY A 104 9.47 6.76 5.10
N LEU A 105 10.27 5.73 5.26
CA LEU A 105 11.71 5.83 5.48
C LEU A 105 12.43 6.54 4.31
N HIS A 106 11.77 6.59 3.15
CA HIS A 106 12.25 7.23 1.93
C HIS A 106 12.61 8.70 2.09
N THR A 107 11.85 9.44 2.89
CA THR A 107 12.01 10.89 3.09
C THR A 107 12.68 11.23 4.43
N SER A 108 13.03 10.23 5.22
CA SER A 108 13.59 10.39 6.59
C SER A 108 15.00 10.97 6.62
N GLY A 109 15.66 11.19 5.48
CA GLY A 109 16.94 11.91 5.42
C GLY A 109 16.87 13.33 6.03
N LEU A 110 15.68 13.94 6.04
CA LEU A 110 15.44 15.23 6.67
C LEU A 110 15.53 15.21 8.22
N LEU A 111 15.51 14.02 8.84
CA LEU A 111 15.74 13.88 10.29
C LEU A 111 17.20 14.17 10.69
N ASP A 112 18.14 14.07 9.74
CA ASP A 112 19.56 14.41 9.93
C ASP A 112 19.90 15.86 9.52
N GLU A 113 18.91 16.67 9.07
CA GLU A 113 19.14 18.05 8.66
C GLU A 113 19.17 18.98 9.89
N PRO A 114 20.35 19.51 10.27
CA PRO A 114 20.49 20.30 11.51
C PRO A 114 19.68 21.59 11.51
N ARG A 115 19.46 22.19 10.32
CA ARG A 115 18.68 23.42 10.15
C ARG A 115 17.20 23.27 10.50
N LEU A 116 16.70 22.02 10.52
CA LEU A 116 15.32 21.69 10.91
C LEU A 116 15.19 21.22 12.37
N ASN A 117 16.26 21.35 13.17
CA ASN A 117 16.19 21.00 14.58
C ASN A 117 15.21 21.92 15.32
N GLY A 118 14.45 21.34 16.27
CA GLY A 118 13.39 22.05 17.00
C GLY A 118 12.02 22.06 16.31
N ARG A 119 11.94 21.66 15.03
CA ARG A 119 10.65 21.49 14.35
C ARG A 119 10.05 20.13 14.65
N LYS A 120 8.71 20.06 14.78
CA LYS A 120 7.98 18.80 14.93
C LYS A 120 8.09 17.98 13.64
N ARG A 121 8.76 16.83 13.71
CA ARG A 121 9.01 15.93 12.57
C ARG A 121 8.45 14.55 12.84
N ILE A 122 7.45 14.20 12.12
CA ILE A 122 6.69 12.96 12.28
C ILE A 122 6.96 12.07 11.05
N VAL A 123 7.15 10.77 11.26
CA VAL A 123 7.34 9.82 10.16
C VAL A 123 6.15 8.89 10.05
N ARG A 124 5.52 8.86 8.89
CA ARG A 124 4.51 7.88 8.50
C ARG A 124 5.19 6.64 7.92
N THR A 125 5.26 5.54 8.66
CA THR A 125 5.87 4.30 8.18
C THR A 125 4.87 3.49 7.35
N HIS A 126 5.28 3.09 6.13
CA HIS A 126 4.44 2.30 5.21
C HIS A 126 4.72 0.80 5.33
N ASN A 127 5.94 0.44 5.71
CA ASN A 127 6.41 -0.93 5.93
C ASN A 127 7.56 -0.93 6.93
N ILE A 128 7.92 -2.10 7.42
CA ILE A 128 9.25 -2.38 7.94
C ILE A 128 10.14 -2.61 6.71
N GLU A 129 10.79 -1.53 6.21
CA GLU A 129 11.40 -1.51 4.89
C GLU A 129 12.48 -2.58 4.67
N HIS A 130 13.29 -2.89 5.70
CA HIS A 130 14.30 -3.92 5.56
C HIS A 130 13.70 -5.33 5.41
N GLU A 131 12.59 -5.63 6.08
CA GLU A 131 11.86 -6.90 5.89
C GLU A 131 11.19 -6.97 4.53
N TYR A 132 10.60 -5.84 4.08
CA TYR A 132 10.01 -5.74 2.75
C TYR A 132 11.04 -6.08 1.66
N TYR A 133 12.22 -5.45 1.70
CA TYR A 133 13.29 -5.72 0.74
C TYR A 133 13.87 -7.15 0.86
N GLN A 134 13.96 -7.70 2.06
CA GLN A 134 14.37 -9.09 2.26
C GLN A 134 13.39 -10.07 1.60
N ASN A 135 12.09 -9.80 1.74
CA ASN A 135 11.07 -10.62 1.10
C ASN A 135 11.08 -10.48 -0.43
N LEU A 136 11.32 -9.27 -0.98
CA LEU A 136 11.55 -9.09 -2.41
C LEU A 136 12.73 -9.93 -2.90
N ALA A 137 13.84 -9.94 -2.17
CA ALA A 137 15.00 -10.76 -2.51
C ALA A 137 14.67 -12.27 -2.54
N ARG A 138 13.82 -12.75 -1.62
CA ARG A 138 13.44 -14.17 -1.56
C ARG A 138 12.65 -14.64 -2.77
N VAL A 139 11.81 -13.76 -3.34
CA VAL A 139 10.93 -14.10 -4.47
C VAL A 139 11.50 -13.69 -5.83
N GLU A 140 12.63 -12.97 -5.87
CA GLU A 140 13.27 -12.52 -7.09
C GLU A 140 14.10 -13.67 -7.72
N ASN A 141 13.96 -13.84 -9.04
CA ASN A 141 14.68 -14.86 -9.80
C ASN A 141 15.96 -14.34 -10.46
N ASP A 142 16.03 -13.06 -10.75
CA ASP A 142 17.24 -12.43 -11.29
C ASP A 142 18.28 -12.28 -10.19
N LEU A 143 19.45 -12.90 -10.37
CA LEU A 143 20.51 -12.95 -9.37
C LEU A 143 21.07 -11.57 -8.99
N PHE A 144 21.16 -10.64 -9.97
CA PHE A 144 21.66 -9.28 -9.72
C PHE A 144 20.66 -8.47 -8.91
N LYS A 145 19.36 -8.54 -9.26
CA LYS A 145 18.29 -7.89 -8.49
C LYS A 145 18.16 -8.50 -7.11
N LYS A 146 18.26 -9.83 -6.99
CA LYS A 146 18.25 -10.53 -5.71
C LYS A 146 19.36 -10.05 -4.79
N TYR A 147 20.60 -9.97 -5.30
CA TYR A 147 21.74 -9.42 -4.57
C TYR A 147 21.51 -7.96 -4.18
N TYR A 148 21.01 -7.14 -5.10
CA TYR A 148 20.65 -5.75 -4.83
C TYR A 148 19.66 -5.65 -3.67
N PHE A 149 18.56 -6.42 -3.68
CA PHE A 149 17.57 -6.38 -2.63
C PHE A 149 18.11 -6.83 -1.26
N TYR A 150 18.97 -7.86 -1.21
CA TYR A 150 19.64 -8.26 0.03
C TYR A 150 20.56 -7.17 0.57
N ASN A 151 21.35 -6.54 -0.28
CA ASN A 151 22.25 -5.47 0.10
C ASN A 151 21.48 -4.25 0.62
N GLU A 152 20.43 -3.83 -0.11
CA GLU A 152 19.57 -2.72 0.33
C GLU A 152 18.83 -3.06 1.63
N SER A 153 18.34 -4.29 1.81
CA SER A 153 17.75 -4.73 3.08
C SER A 153 18.71 -4.54 4.25
N ALA A 154 19.98 -4.93 4.09
CA ALA A 154 21.00 -4.75 5.12
C ALA A 154 21.30 -3.28 5.41
N LYS A 155 21.33 -2.42 4.38
CA LYS A 155 21.47 -0.96 4.55
C LYS A 155 20.27 -0.37 5.26
N LEU A 156 19.05 -0.75 4.87
CA LEU A 156 17.79 -0.28 5.46
C LEU A 156 17.72 -0.63 6.94
N LYS A 157 18.08 -1.86 7.33
CA LYS A 157 18.10 -2.28 8.73
C LYS A 157 19.03 -1.42 9.59
N ARG A 158 20.22 -1.09 9.06
CA ARG A 158 21.17 -0.21 9.77
C ARG A 158 20.68 1.23 9.81
N TYR A 159 20.09 1.71 8.72
CA TYR A 159 19.64 3.09 8.58
C TYR A 159 18.35 3.37 9.36
N GLU A 160 17.52 2.38 9.62
CA GLU A 160 16.24 2.52 10.33
C GLU A 160 16.40 3.24 11.68
N LYS A 161 17.58 3.15 12.32
CA LYS A 161 17.93 3.88 13.56
C LYS A 161 17.71 5.40 13.48
N ILE A 162 17.69 5.98 12.27
CA ILE A 162 17.38 7.40 12.05
C ILE A 162 16.01 7.79 12.60
N LEU A 163 15.07 6.84 12.66
CA LEU A 163 13.71 7.05 13.16
C LEU A 163 13.68 7.49 14.64
N SER A 164 14.74 7.22 15.41
CA SER A 164 14.87 7.72 16.80
C SER A 164 14.96 9.25 16.89
N LYS A 165 15.21 9.94 15.76
CA LYS A 165 15.27 11.41 15.69
C LYS A 165 13.92 12.05 15.36
N SER A 166 12.89 11.25 15.10
CA SER A 166 11.53 11.76 14.91
C SER A 166 10.83 11.97 16.24
N ASP A 167 9.92 12.95 16.28
CA ASP A 167 9.08 13.18 17.46
C ASP A 167 8.01 12.10 17.62
N MET A 168 7.60 11.49 16.51
CA MET A 168 6.59 10.42 16.49
C MET A 168 6.69 9.56 15.25
N LEU A 169 6.33 8.27 15.39
CA LEU A 169 6.13 7.35 14.29
C LEU A 169 4.65 6.99 14.16
N LEU A 170 4.13 7.06 12.94
CA LEU A 170 2.76 6.67 12.60
C LEU A 170 2.76 5.44 11.72
N SER A 171 2.40 4.28 12.27
CA SER A 171 2.36 3.02 11.54
C SER A 171 0.99 2.76 10.92
N ILE A 172 0.97 2.17 9.71
CA ILE A 172 -0.28 1.86 8.99
C ILE A 172 -0.87 0.49 9.33
N SER A 173 -0.13 -0.36 10.04
CA SER A 173 -0.58 -1.67 10.49
C SER A 173 -0.25 -1.90 11.96
N LYS A 174 -1.06 -2.74 12.65
CA LYS A 174 -0.81 -3.08 14.04
C LYS A 174 0.46 -3.91 14.25
N ASN A 175 0.87 -4.68 13.27
CA ASN A 175 2.12 -5.44 13.35
C ASN A 175 3.34 -4.52 13.25
N ASP A 176 3.28 -3.54 12.37
CA ASP A 176 4.37 -2.57 12.24
C ASP A 176 4.42 -1.66 13.49
N GLU A 177 3.26 -1.23 14.03
CA GLU A 177 3.21 -0.53 15.33
C GLU A 177 3.90 -1.35 16.43
N LYS A 178 3.57 -2.64 16.56
CA LYS A 178 4.19 -3.52 17.55
C LYS A 178 5.70 -3.62 17.36
N TYR A 179 6.17 -3.77 16.12
CA TYR A 179 7.59 -3.81 15.80
C TYR A 179 8.29 -2.51 16.19
N PHE A 180 7.78 -1.35 15.72
CA PHE A 180 8.42 -0.07 15.98
C PHE A 180 8.36 0.31 17.46
N SER A 181 7.29 -0.03 18.19
CA SER A 181 7.19 0.22 19.65
C SER A 181 8.18 -0.57 20.50
N GLN A 182 8.77 -1.64 19.97
CA GLN A 182 9.86 -2.35 20.64
C GLN A 182 11.21 -1.65 20.50
N HIS A 183 11.33 -0.71 19.56
CA HIS A 183 12.61 -0.08 19.20
C HIS A 183 12.60 1.44 19.38
N TYR A 184 11.42 2.07 19.37
CA TYR A 184 11.26 3.52 19.38
C TYR A 184 10.17 3.97 20.35
N ASN A 185 10.32 5.19 20.88
CA ASN A 185 9.28 5.86 21.65
C ASN A 185 8.26 6.52 20.73
N HIS A 186 7.06 6.84 21.28
CA HIS A 186 6.02 7.62 20.60
C HIS A 186 5.56 7.02 19.26
N VAL A 187 5.29 5.72 19.24
CA VAL A 187 4.71 5.03 18.08
C VAL A 187 3.19 4.96 18.22
N LYS A 188 2.46 5.31 17.18
CA LYS A 188 1.00 5.26 17.12
C LYS A 188 0.53 4.55 15.87
N PHE A 189 -0.55 3.80 16.00
CA PHE A 189 -1.26 3.23 14.86
C PHE A 189 -2.29 4.23 14.34
N VAL A 190 -2.17 4.59 13.06
CA VAL A 190 -3.18 5.32 12.29
C VAL A 190 -3.44 4.50 11.05
N PRO A 191 -4.64 3.98 10.82
CA PRO A 191 -4.96 3.15 9.66
C PRO A 191 -4.65 3.86 8.34
N ALA A 192 -4.44 3.09 7.26
CA ALA A 192 -4.22 3.65 5.94
C ALA A 192 -5.48 4.35 5.43
N PHE A 193 -5.29 5.49 4.76
CA PHE A 193 -6.32 6.22 4.06
C PHE A 193 -6.56 5.61 2.67
N HIS A 194 -7.81 5.65 2.19
CA HIS A 194 -8.22 4.94 0.99
C HIS A 194 -9.41 5.63 0.28
N PRO A 195 -9.70 5.31 -1.01
CA PRO A 195 -10.77 5.97 -1.78
C PRO A 195 -12.20 5.54 -1.39
N PHE A 196 -12.37 4.44 -0.66
CA PHE A 196 -13.68 3.81 -0.48
C PHE A 196 -14.52 4.56 0.55
N LYS A 197 -15.71 4.98 0.16
CA LYS A 197 -16.63 5.75 1.00
C LYS A 197 -17.71 4.90 1.68
N LYS A 198 -18.11 3.79 1.03
CA LYS A 198 -19.14 2.86 1.50
C LYS A 198 -18.88 1.45 1.00
N VAL A 199 -19.40 0.46 1.71
CA VAL A 199 -19.42 -0.91 1.23
C VAL A 199 -20.45 -1.03 0.10
N ASP A 200 -20.00 -1.44 -1.10
CA ASP A 200 -20.79 -1.52 -2.33
C ASP A 200 -20.80 -2.94 -2.93
N SER A 201 -20.63 -3.95 -2.06
CA SER A 201 -20.67 -5.36 -2.45
C SER A 201 -22.07 -5.79 -2.93
N LEU A 202 -22.12 -6.64 -3.95
CA LEU A 202 -23.37 -7.18 -4.46
C LEU A 202 -23.81 -8.42 -3.66
N ILE A 203 -25.13 -8.56 -3.44
CA ILE A 203 -25.75 -9.77 -2.86
C ILE A 203 -25.78 -10.87 -3.93
N GLY A 204 -25.96 -12.12 -3.49
CA GLY A 204 -26.13 -13.30 -4.38
C GLY A 204 -24.81 -13.85 -4.88
N LYS A 205 -24.82 -14.45 -6.07
CA LYS A 205 -23.68 -15.15 -6.67
C LYS A 205 -23.02 -14.34 -7.77
N GLY A 206 -21.80 -14.67 -8.09
CA GLY A 206 -21.07 -14.31 -9.29
C GLY A 206 -20.58 -15.58 -9.99
N ASP A 207 -19.95 -15.43 -11.15
CA ASP A 207 -19.66 -16.55 -12.04
C ASP A 207 -18.18 -16.94 -12.09
N TYR A 208 -17.28 -16.22 -11.40
CA TYR A 208 -15.84 -16.46 -11.45
C TYR A 208 -15.13 -16.11 -10.14
N VAL A 209 -13.92 -16.65 -10.01
CA VAL A 209 -12.92 -16.22 -9.01
C VAL A 209 -12.02 -15.19 -9.65
N LEU A 210 -11.72 -14.10 -8.95
CA LEU A 210 -10.80 -13.05 -9.40
C LEU A 210 -9.53 -13.04 -8.56
N TYR A 211 -8.37 -13.05 -9.22
CA TYR A 211 -7.10 -12.60 -8.67
C TYR A 211 -6.68 -11.30 -9.37
N HIS A 212 -6.24 -10.29 -8.61
CA HIS A 212 -5.74 -9.05 -9.22
C HIS A 212 -4.48 -8.49 -8.54
N GLY A 213 -3.70 -7.71 -9.32
CA GLY A 213 -2.51 -7.03 -8.82
C GLY A 213 -1.63 -6.46 -9.94
N ASN A 214 -0.59 -5.71 -9.57
CA ASN A 214 0.43 -5.33 -10.55
C ASN A 214 1.30 -6.55 -10.89
N LEU A 215 1.07 -7.14 -12.05
CA LEU A 215 1.71 -8.38 -12.50
C LEU A 215 3.16 -8.20 -12.95
N SER A 216 3.66 -6.97 -13.08
CA SER A 216 5.10 -6.71 -13.27
C SER A 216 5.93 -6.96 -12.00
N VAL A 217 5.26 -6.97 -10.83
CA VAL A 217 5.90 -7.28 -9.56
C VAL A 217 6.03 -8.80 -9.41
N PRO A 218 7.24 -9.34 -9.20
CA PRO A 218 7.48 -10.79 -9.13
C PRO A 218 6.59 -11.52 -8.13
N GLU A 219 6.31 -10.92 -6.97
CA GLU A 219 5.41 -11.49 -5.97
C GLU A 219 4.01 -11.76 -6.54
N ASN A 220 3.43 -10.77 -7.24
CA ASN A 220 2.08 -10.90 -7.79
C ASN A 220 2.05 -11.87 -8.98
N SER A 221 3.05 -11.84 -9.86
CA SER A 221 3.11 -12.80 -10.98
C SER A 221 3.34 -14.24 -10.49
N ASN A 222 4.14 -14.45 -9.44
CA ASN A 222 4.34 -15.76 -8.83
C ASN A 222 3.06 -16.27 -8.15
N ALA A 223 2.31 -15.38 -7.47
CA ALA A 223 1.01 -15.73 -6.90
C ALA A 223 0.00 -16.13 -7.99
N ALA A 224 -0.08 -15.39 -9.10
CA ALA A 224 -0.91 -15.75 -10.23
C ALA A 224 -0.53 -17.13 -10.84
N LYS A 225 0.78 -17.37 -11.05
CA LYS A 225 1.30 -18.68 -11.50
C LYS A 225 0.92 -19.82 -10.55
N PHE A 226 1.06 -19.59 -9.25
CA PHE A 226 0.67 -20.57 -8.23
C PHE A 226 -0.83 -20.88 -8.29
N LEU A 227 -1.68 -19.89 -8.43
CA LEU A 227 -3.13 -20.11 -8.55
C LEU A 227 -3.47 -20.91 -9.79
N VAL A 228 -2.95 -20.54 -10.96
CA VAL A 228 -3.20 -21.24 -12.23
C VAL A 228 -2.72 -22.69 -12.19
N ASN A 229 -1.48 -22.93 -11.74
CA ASN A 229 -0.84 -24.23 -11.85
C ASN A 229 -1.18 -25.21 -10.72
N ASN A 230 -1.51 -24.70 -9.52
CA ASN A 230 -1.65 -25.52 -8.33
C ASN A 230 -3.08 -25.51 -7.75
N VAL A 231 -3.85 -24.42 -7.95
CA VAL A 231 -5.20 -24.30 -7.38
C VAL A 231 -6.26 -24.57 -8.45
N PHE A 232 -6.12 -23.97 -9.64
CA PHE A 232 -7.11 -24.06 -10.72
C PHE A 232 -6.76 -25.09 -11.79
N ASN A 233 -5.71 -25.90 -11.59
CA ASN A 233 -5.31 -26.93 -12.55
C ASN A 233 -6.34 -28.07 -12.74
N ASP A 234 -7.21 -28.27 -11.76
CA ASP A 234 -8.24 -29.33 -11.72
C ASP A 234 -9.60 -28.86 -11.15
N LEU A 235 -9.81 -27.53 -11.08
CA LEU A 235 -11.09 -26.94 -10.73
C LEU A 235 -11.87 -26.58 -12.00
N ASP A 236 -13.14 -26.99 -12.04
CA ASP A 236 -14.10 -26.58 -13.05
C ASP A 236 -14.85 -25.32 -12.59
N ILE A 237 -14.09 -24.27 -12.30
CA ILE A 237 -14.56 -22.96 -11.81
C ILE A 237 -13.74 -21.89 -12.51
N PRO A 238 -14.37 -20.90 -13.19
CA PRO A 238 -13.66 -19.87 -13.93
C PRO A 238 -12.74 -19.02 -13.05
N LEU A 239 -11.50 -18.80 -13.51
CA LEU A 239 -10.54 -17.88 -12.90
C LEU A 239 -10.25 -16.72 -13.85
N LYS A 240 -10.40 -15.50 -13.35
CA LYS A 240 -9.90 -14.30 -14.02
C LYS A 240 -8.67 -13.77 -13.26
N VAL A 241 -7.60 -13.49 -14.01
CA VAL A 241 -6.39 -12.88 -13.50
C VAL A 241 -6.25 -11.51 -14.15
N ALA A 242 -6.40 -10.45 -13.37
CA ALA A 242 -6.37 -9.07 -13.88
C ALA A 242 -5.18 -8.28 -13.33
N GLY A 243 -4.52 -7.48 -14.17
CA GLY A 243 -3.47 -6.63 -13.67
C GLY A 243 -2.54 -5.98 -14.68
N LEU A 244 -1.71 -5.07 -14.16
CA LEU A 244 -0.82 -4.25 -14.96
C LEU A 244 0.42 -5.02 -15.41
N ASN A 245 0.82 -4.80 -16.67
CA ASN A 245 2.08 -5.23 -17.25
C ASN A 245 2.44 -6.71 -17.00
N PRO A 246 1.56 -7.67 -17.35
CA PRO A 246 1.86 -9.09 -17.18
C PRO A 246 3.08 -9.50 -18.02
N PRO A 247 4.08 -10.17 -17.42
CA PRO A 247 5.25 -10.64 -18.18
C PRO A 247 4.89 -11.73 -19.18
N ALA A 248 5.65 -11.84 -20.27
CA ALA A 248 5.41 -12.80 -21.36
C ALA A 248 5.24 -14.25 -20.86
N GLN A 249 6.08 -14.65 -19.91
CA GLN A 249 6.02 -15.99 -19.30
C GLN A 249 4.68 -16.26 -18.57
N LEU A 250 4.06 -15.24 -18.01
CA LEU A 250 2.75 -15.37 -17.38
C LEU A 250 1.66 -15.47 -18.46
N ARG A 251 1.72 -14.65 -19.52
CA ARG A 251 0.74 -14.66 -20.62
C ARG A 251 0.64 -16.04 -21.28
N ASN A 252 1.75 -16.74 -21.45
CA ASN A 252 1.79 -18.06 -22.07
C ASN A 252 1.03 -19.16 -21.29
N LEU A 253 0.78 -18.96 -19.99
CA LEU A 253 0.03 -19.91 -19.17
C LEU A 253 -1.49 -19.91 -19.48
N PHE A 254 -2.00 -18.85 -20.11
CA PHE A 254 -3.43 -18.67 -20.36
C PHE A 254 -3.89 -19.19 -21.73
N ASN A 255 -2.99 -19.80 -22.53
CA ASN A 255 -3.30 -20.29 -23.88
C ASN A 255 -3.84 -21.75 -23.89
N ASN A 256 -4.13 -22.35 -22.73
CA ASN A 256 -4.33 -23.82 -22.62
C ASN A 256 -5.81 -24.27 -22.56
N GLY A 257 -6.79 -23.47 -23.04
CA GLY A 257 -8.17 -23.91 -23.25
C GLY A 257 -8.99 -24.24 -22.00
N LYS A 258 -8.55 -23.84 -20.80
CA LYS A 258 -9.29 -23.90 -19.53
C LYS A 258 -10.06 -22.59 -19.33
N ASP A 259 -11.09 -22.60 -18.48
CA ASP A 259 -11.81 -21.40 -18.04
C ASP A 259 -10.95 -20.48 -17.17
N ILE A 260 -9.75 -20.15 -17.67
CA ILE A 260 -8.76 -19.28 -17.02
C ILE A 260 -8.42 -18.13 -17.98
N GLU A 261 -8.81 -16.92 -17.61
CA GLU A 261 -8.66 -15.73 -18.44
C GLU A 261 -7.64 -14.76 -17.85
N LEU A 262 -6.74 -14.21 -18.70
CA LEU A 262 -5.89 -13.08 -18.36
C LEU A 262 -6.49 -11.79 -18.89
N ILE A 263 -6.69 -10.80 -18.01
CA ILE A 263 -7.16 -9.45 -18.35
C ILE A 263 -6.01 -8.46 -18.11
N PRO A 264 -5.24 -8.15 -19.17
CA PRO A 264 -4.09 -7.28 -19.04
C PRO A 264 -4.48 -5.81 -19.01
N ASN A 265 -3.86 -5.04 -18.10
CA ASN A 265 -3.96 -3.59 -18.02
C ASN A 265 -5.40 -3.05 -17.95
N PRO A 266 -6.30 -3.59 -17.13
CA PRO A 266 -7.60 -2.99 -16.94
C PRO A 266 -7.41 -1.58 -16.33
N ASP A 267 -8.25 -0.63 -16.75
CA ASP A 267 -8.36 0.64 -16.06
C ASP A 267 -9.04 0.47 -14.68
N ASP A 268 -9.04 1.51 -13.87
CA ASP A 268 -9.58 1.44 -12.51
C ASP A 268 -11.07 1.10 -12.50
N LYS A 269 -11.85 1.57 -13.48
CA LYS A 269 -13.28 1.29 -13.61
C LYS A 269 -13.50 -0.18 -13.96
N ALA A 270 -12.81 -0.70 -14.96
CA ALA A 270 -12.87 -2.10 -15.36
C ALA A 270 -12.43 -3.03 -14.23
N LEU A 271 -11.35 -2.69 -13.52
CA LEU A 271 -10.89 -3.48 -12.38
C LEU A 271 -11.93 -3.50 -11.25
N ASN A 272 -12.55 -2.36 -10.93
CA ASN A 272 -13.59 -2.30 -9.90
C ASN A 272 -14.83 -3.12 -10.28
N GLU A 273 -15.25 -3.11 -11.55
CA GLU A 273 -16.33 -3.98 -12.04
C GLU A 273 -15.97 -5.47 -11.93
N LEU A 274 -14.73 -5.84 -12.28
CA LEU A 274 -14.24 -7.22 -12.08
C LEU A 274 -14.29 -7.65 -10.61
N ILE A 275 -13.85 -6.80 -9.69
CA ILE A 275 -13.89 -7.07 -8.24
C ILE A 275 -15.33 -7.24 -7.76
N LYS A 276 -16.23 -6.36 -8.19
CA LYS A 276 -17.62 -6.32 -7.78
C LYS A 276 -18.42 -7.54 -8.26
N HIS A 277 -18.19 -7.96 -9.49
CA HIS A 277 -18.91 -9.07 -10.11
C HIS A 277 -18.33 -10.45 -9.79
N ALA A 278 -17.06 -10.54 -9.35
CA ALA A 278 -16.48 -11.80 -8.90
C ALA A 278 -17.29 -12.42 -7.75
N HIS A 279 -17.43 -13.75 -7.77
CA HIS A 279 -17.99 -14.47 -6.62
C HIS A 279 -17.01 -14.54 -5.47
N ILE A 280 -15.76 -14.86 -5.79
CA ILE A 280 -14.66 -14.89 -4.83
C ILE A 280 -13.53 -14.01 -5.34
N ASN A 281 -13.10 -13.08 -4.53
CA ASN A 281 -11.85 -12.35 -4.73
C ASN A 281 -10.75 -13.06 -3.93
N ILE A 282 -9.79 -13.66 -4.62
CA ILE A 282 -8.66 -14.34 -3.97
C ILE A 282 -7.44 -13.43 -3.95
N SER A 283 -6.82 -13.29 -2.77
CA SER A 283 -5.61 -12.49 -2.59
C SER A 283 -4.61 -13.21 -1.72
N VAL A 284 -3.43 -13.49 -2.26
CA VAL A 284 -2.32 -14.12 -1.56
C VAL A 284 -1.07 -13.26 -1.63
N THR A 285 -0.24 -13.28 -0.59
CA THR A 285 1.00 -12.51 -0.50
C THR A 285 2.06 -13.27 0.29
N ALA A 286 3.33 -13.00 0.02
CA ALA A 286 4.46 -13.42 0.84
C ALA A 286 4.80 -12.38 1.93
N GLN A 287 4.30 -11.15 1.83
CA GLN A 287 4.59 -10.01 2.69
C GLN A 287 3.72 -9.99 3.95
N ARG A 288 4.34 -9.76 5.12
CA ARG A 288 3.63 -9.54 6.39
C ARG A 288 3.58 -8.07 6.81
N THR A 289 4.50 -7.23 6.27
CA THR A 289 4.59 -5.82 6.64
C THR A 289 3.64 -4.94 5.83
N GLY A 290 3.27 -3.80 6.34
CA GLY A 290 2.36 -2.85 5.74
C GLY A 290 0.92 -3.36 5.59
N LEU A 291 0.03 -2.50 5.16
CA LEU A 291 -1.35 -2.86 4.82
C LEU A 291 -1.49 -3.10 3.31
N LYS A 292 -2.22 -4.17 2.96
CA LYS A 292 -2.50 -4.49 1.56
C LYS A 292 -3.80 -3.82 1.13
N LEU A 293 -3.74 -2.64 0.50
CA LEU A 293 -4.93 -1.89 0.07
C LEU A 293 -5.86 -2.67 -0.87
N LYS A 294 -5.33 -3.66 -1.61
CA LYS A 294 -6.15 -4.58 -2.39
C LYS A 294 -7.12 -5.40 -1.52
N LEU A 295 -6.77 -5.69 -0.26
CA LEU A 295 -7.67 -6.32 0.70
C LEU A 295 -8.85 -5.40 1.02
N LEU A 296 -8.59 -4.12 1.29
CA LEU A 296 -9.67 -3.14 1.51
C LEU A 296 -10.56 -3.01 0.28
N ASN A 297 -9.98 -2.90 -0.93
CA ASN A 297 -10.76 -2.84 -2.16
C ASN A 297 -11.73 -4.04 -2.28
N THR A 298 -11.23 -5.24 -2.04
CA THR A 298 -12.08 -6.44 -2.05
C THR A 298 -13.19 -6.38 -1.00
N LEU A 299 -12.89 -5.94 0.21
CA LEU A 299 -13.88 -5.90 1.29
C LEU A 299 -14.93 -4.79 1.11
N TYR A 300 -14.57 -3.68 0.48
CA TYR A 300 -15.53 -2.61 0.17
C TYR A 300 -16.40 -2.94 -1.04
N ASN A 301 -15.87 -3.59 -2.08
CA ASN A 301 -16.53 -3.72 -3.38
C ASN A 301 -16.89 -5.16 -3.75
N GLY A 302 -16.11 -6.16 -3.35
CA GLY A 302 -16.29 -7.56 -3.78
C GLY A 302 -17.22 -8.36 -2.86
N ARG A 303 -17.56 -9.59 -3.29
CA ARG A 303 -18.28 -10.58 -2.47
C ARG A 303 -17.32 -11.31 -1.53
N PHE A 304 -17.15 -12.62 -1.63
CA PHE A 304 -16.26 -13.37 -0.77
C PHE A 304 -14.79 -12.97 -0.94
N CYS A 305 -14.07 -12.86 0.19
CA CYS A 305 -12.65 -12.54 0.23
C CYS A 305 -11.87 -13.76 0.76
N LEU A 306 -11.16 -14.46 -0.14
CA LEU A 306 -10.32 -15.62 0.20
C LEU A 306 -8.85 -15.19 0.23
N VAL A 307 -8.17 -15.43 1.35
CA VAL A 307 -6.81 -14.92 1.57
C VAL A 307 -5.91 -15.95 2.26
N ASN A 308 -4.60 -15.71 2.24
CA ASN A 308 -3.70 -16.37 3.17
C ASN A 308 -3.49 -15.50 4.44
N ASP A 309 -2.99 -16.09 5.52
CA ASP A 309 -2.75 -15.42 6.82
C ASP A 309 -1.88 -14.16 6.70
N LYS A 310 -0.90 -14.20 5.82
CA LYS A 310 -0.01 -13.05 5.58
C LYS A 310 -0.73 -11.84 5.02
N MET A 311 -1.81 -12.03 4.26
CA MET A 311 -2.62 -10.95 3.72
C MET A 311 -3.33 -10.18 4.84
N LEU A 312 -3.73 -10.84 5.91
CA LEU A 312 -4.43 -10.27 7.06
C LEU A 312 -3.50 -9.66 8.11
N SER A 313 -2.18 -9.87 7.95
CA SER A 313 -1.20 -9.47 8.95
C SER A 313 -1.35 -7.98 9.33
N GLY A 314 -1.73 -7.72 10.58
CA GLY A 314 -1.90 -6.37 11.14
C GLY A 314 -3.14 -5.58 10.70
N SER A 315 -4.06 -6.20 9.94
CA SER A 315 -5.24 -5.52 9.39
C SER A 315 -6.43 -5.42 10.35
N LYS A 316 -6.57 -6.35 11.31
CA LYS A 316 -7.78 -6.53 12.15
C LYS A 316 -9.06 -6.86 11.35
N LEU A 317 -8.91 -7.52 10.21
CA LEU A 317 -10.02 -7.85 9.29
C LEU A 317 -10.24 -9.36 9.17
N ASP A 318 -9.74 -10.14 10.14
CA ASP A 318 -9.73 -11.61 10.10
C ASP A 318 -11.15 -12.18 9.95
N ASP A 319 -12.12 -11.62 10.68
CA ASP A 319 -13.52 -12.10 10.68
C ASP A 319 -14.26 -11.76 9.37
N LEU A 320 -13.73 -10.88 8.53
CA LEU A 320 -14.34 -10.52 7.24
C LEU A 320 -13.81 -11.35 6.08
N CYS A 321 -12.82 -12.21 6.32
CA CYS A 321 -12.12 -12.95 5.29
C CYS A 321 -12.14 -14.45 5.55
N ILE A 322 -12.05 -15.24 4.49
CA ILE A 322 -11.87 -16.69 4.55
C ILE A 322 -10.38 -16.98 4.40
N VAL A 323 -9.79 -17.71 5.34
CA VAL A 323 -8.35 -18.00 5.34
C VAL A 323 -8.06 -19.39 4.79
N ALA A 324 -7.13 -19.46 3.81
CA ALA A 324 -6.56 -20.71 3.32
C ALA A 324 -5.07 -20.48 2.97
N ASN A 325 -4.18 -21.30 3.58
CA ASN A 325 -2.73 -21.11 3.48
C ASN A 325 -2.05 -22.06 2.50
N ASP A 326 -2.76 -23.07 2.02
CA ASP A 326 -2.24 -24.06 1.09
C ASP A 326 -3.24 -24.35 -0.05
N GLN A 327 -2.75 -24.97 -1.12
CA GLN A 327 -3.55 -25.25 -2.32
C GLN A 327 -4.78 -26.10 -2.04
N TRP A 328 -4.70 -27.06 -1.13
CA TRP A 328 -5.79 -27.98 -0.82
C TRP A 328 -6.92 -27.26 -0.09
N LYS A 329 -6.60 -26.47 0.92
CA LYS A 329 -7.56 -25.65 1.64
C LYS A 329 -8.17 -24.58 0.72
N MET A 330 -7.37 -23.99 -0.17
CA MET A 330 -7.90 -23.04 -1.17
C MET A 330 -8.93 -23.70 -2.07
N LYS A 331 -8.62 -24.88 -2.66
CA LYS A 331 -9.57 -25.65 -3.49
C LYS A 331 -10.86 -25.99 -2.75
N GLN A 332 -10.75 -26.48 -1.51
CA GLN A 332 -11.92 -26.81 -0.68
C GLN A 332 -12.78 -25.57 -0.41
N LYS A 333 -12.17 -24.44 -0.03
CA LYS A 333 -12.90 -23.20 0.24
C LYS A 333 -13.53 -22.62 -1.01
N ILE A 334 -12.86 -22.66 -2.16
CA ILE A 334 -13.42 -22.21 -3.44
C ILE A 334 -14.65 -23.03 -3.78
N LYS A 335 -14.59 -24.36 -3.73
CA LYS A 335 -15.74 -25.26 -4.01
C LYS A 335 -16.92 -25.02 -3.07
N SER A 336 -16.66 -24.85 -1.77
CA SER A 336 -17.71 -24.57 -0.78
C SER A 336 -18.37 -23.22 -1.06
N LEU A 337 -17.57 -22.16 -1.17
CA LEU A 337 -18.07 -20.80 -1.36
C LEU A 337 -18.86 -20.62 -2.67
N PHE A 338 -18.49 -21.32 -3.74
CA PHE A 338 -19.21 -21.24 -5.00
C PHE A 338 -20.66 -21.74 -4.91
N ASN A 339 -20.96 -22.55 -3.89
CA ASN A 339 -22.34 -23.01 -3.59
C ASN A 339 -23.09 -22.06 -2.65
N GLU A 340 -22.40 -21.11 -2.00
CA GLU A 340 -22.99 -20.17 -1.05
C GLU A 340 -23.42 -18.87 -1.74
N GLU A 341 -24.44 -18.19 -1.20
CA GLU A 341 -24.78 -16.83 -1.59
C GLU A 341 -24.10 -15.82 -0.66
N PHE A 342 -23.64 -14.72 -1.24
CA PHE A 342 -23.17 -13.60 -0.45
C PHE A 342 -24.38 -12.80 0.05
N THR A 343 -24.55 -12.75 1.37
CA THR A 343 -25.79 -12.25 1.99
C THR A 343 -25.69 -10.78 2.43
N LYS A 344 -26.84 -10.16 2.66
CA LYS A 344 -26.93 -8.83 3.24
C LYS A 344 -26.25 -8.73 4.61
N ASN A 345 -26.38 -9.77 5.46
CA ASN A 345 -25.72 -9.79 6.78
C ASN A 345 -24.21 -9.63 6.66
N LYS A 346 -23.57 -10.31 5.69
CA LYS A 346 -22.12 -10.17 5.43
C LYS A 346 -21.75 -8.74 5.00
N ILE A 347 -22.62 -8.04 4.29
CA ILE A 347 -22.43 -6.61 3.95
C ILE A 347 -22.54 -5.73 5.21
N ASP A 348 -23.51 -5.99 6.07
CA ASP A 348 -23.72 -5.20 7.27
C ASP A 348 -22.59 -5.40 8.30
N ASP A 349 -22.08 -6.63 8.46
CA ASP A 349 -20.87 -6.93 9.24
C ASP A 349 -19.65 -6.15 8.73
N ARG A 350 -19.50 -6.04 7.38
CA ARG A 350 -18.42 -5.26 6.77
C ARG A 350 -18.56 -3.76 7.04
N LYS A 351 -19.78 -3.21 6.93
CA LYS A 351 -20.05 -1.79 7.21
C LYS A 351 -19.67 -1.44 8.64
N GLU A 352 -20.06 -2.28 9.59
CA GLU A 352 -19.75 -2.08 11.00
C GLU A 352 -18.24 -2.09 11.23
N LYS A 353 -17.53 -3.18 10.85
CA LYS A 353 -16.11 -3.33 11.14
C LYS A 353 -15.23 -2.36 10.38
N LEU A 354 -15.47 -2.16 9.09
CA LEU A 354 -14.70 -1.20 8.28
C LEU A 354 -14.99 0.24 8.72
N GLY A 355 -16.22 0.54 9.14
CA GLY A 355 -16.62 1.84 9.70
C GLY A 355 -15.88 2.19 11.00
N VAL A 356 -15.53 1.20 11.81
CA VAL A 356 -14.77 1.42 13.05
C VAL A 356 -13.27 1.62 12.78
N VAL A 357 -12.66 0.77 11.94
CA VAL A 357 -11.19 0.76 11.79
C VAL A 357 -10.71 1.61 10.61
N TYR A 358 -11.42 1.55 9.48
CA TYR A 358 -10.97 2.15 8.22
C TYR A 358 -11.87 3.31 7.76
N ASN A 359 -12.41 4.08 8.71
CA ASN A 359 -13.15 5.30 8.43
C ASN A 359 -12.18 6.48 8.32
N ASN A 360 -11.96 7.00 7.11
CA ASN A 360 -11.06 8.13 6.88
C ASN A 360 -11.44 9.37 7.72
N GLY A 361 -12.75 9.58 7.99
CA GLY A 361 -13.22 10.69 8.81
C GLY A 361 -12.72 10.61 10.26
N ASN A 362 -12.88 9.45 10.89
CA ASN A 362 -12.39 9.23 12.25
C ASN A 362 -10.85 9.21 12.29
N ASN A 363 -10.23 8.60 11.28
CA ASN A 363 -8.77 8.48 11.23
C ASN A 363 -8.10 9.83 11.00
N VAL A 364 -8.72 10.76 10.27
CA VAL A 364 -8.17 12.11 10.07
C VAL A 364 -8.26 12.94 11.35
N ASP A 365 -9.32 12.81 12.14
CA ASP A 365 -9.44 13.51 13.42
C ASP A 365 -8.33 13.05 14.38
N GLN A 366 -8.12 11.74 14.51
CA GLN A 366 -6.98 11.21 15.26
C GLN A 366 -5.64 11.72 14.72
N LEU A 367 -5.48 11.80 13.40
CA LEU A 367 -4.23 12.26 12.79
C LEU A 367 -3.96 13.73 13.11
N ILE A 368 -4.99 14.60 13.04
CA ILE A 368 -4.87 16.04 13.37
C ILE A 368 -4.33 16.22 14.79
N GLU A 369 -4.89 15.52 15.77
CA GLU A 369 -4.42 15.58 17.17
C GLU A 369 -2.94 15.19 17.32
N LEU A 370 -2.42 14.36 16.45
CA LEU A 370 -1.04 13.86 16.51
C LEU A 370 -0.06 14.77 15.76
N VAL A 371 -0.48 15.42 14.67
CA VAL A 371 0.42 16.17 13.78
C VAL A 371 0.36 17.68 13.97
N CYS A 372 -0.76 18.22 14.37
CA CYS A 372 -0.96 19.63 14.69
C CYS A 372 -0.94 19.87 16.21
#